data_41ca98b8db34ac8563787d62db1ad001
#
_entry.id   41ca98b8db34ac8563787d62db1ad001
#
_cell.length_a   1.000
_cell.length_b   1.000
_cell.length_c   1.000
_cell.angle_alpha   90.00
_cell.angle_beta   90.00
_cell.angle_gamma   90.00
#
_symmetry.space_group_name_H-M   'P 1'
#
loop_
_entity.id
_entity.type
_entity.pdbx_description
1 polymer ?
#
loop_
_entity_poly.entity_id
_entity_poly.type
_entity_poly.pdbx_seq_one_letter_code
_entity_poly.pdbx_strand_id
1 'polypeptide(L)'
;QEQRLYKENTMMKNKFWIFLMSTLLLSEAAMAEAVVKKLPVPVVAGGKPLMETIGERKTIREFKAQNVDDQTLSEILWVAFGISHDGKRTIPTAMNQQNLKVYVVRNDGAWLYDAAENSLTQVTAENLQPLFATQDFMKDVPVNLVYVGSDEKYSPMHAGSAYQNVGLYAASKGMHSVVRGYFDNDRVAKALNLENGERAIVSQAIGW
;
A
#
# COMPACT_ATOMS: atom_id res chain seq x y z
N GLN A 1 63.47 -21.56 17.05
CA GLN A 1 62.36 -20.91 17.78
C GLN A 1 61.84 -19.73 16.97
N GLU A 2 62.64 -18.87 16.39
CA GLU A 2 62.24 -17.71 15.56
C GLU A 2 61.48 -18.06 14.28
N GLN A 3 61.88 -19.13 13.59
CA GLN A 3 61.16 -19.54 12.35
C GLN A 3 59.72 -20.02 12.61
N ARG A 4 59.44 -20.54 13.79
CA ARG A 4 58.10 -20.98 14.19
C ARG A 4 57.21 -19.79 14.48
N LEU A 5 57.69 -18.77 15.17
CA LEU A 5 56.99 -17.52 15.45
C LEU A 5 56.68 -16.72 14.17
N TYR A 6 57.59 -16.73 13.19
CA TYR A 6 57.39 -16.09 11.89
C TYR A 6 56.26 -16.75 11.09
N LYS A 7 56.20 -18.10 11.07
CA LYS A 7 55.12 -18.85 10.40
C LYS A 7 53.75 -18.63 11.06
N GLU A 8 53.70 -18.60 12.40
CA GLU A 8 52.42 -18.36 13.13
C GLU A 8 51.93 -16.94 12.91
N ASN A 9 52.79 -15.94 12.88
CA ASN A 9 52.43 -14.55 12.60
C ASN A 9 51.93 -14.33 11.15
N THR A 10 52.55 -15.03 10.18
CA THR A 10 52.13 -14.96 8.78
C THR A 10 50.77 -15.65 8.56
N MET A 11 50.55 -16.78 9.25
CA MET A 11 49.26 -17.50 9.19
C MET A 11 48.14 -16.73 9.86
N MET A 12 48.41 -16.01 10.96
CA MET A 12 47.39 -15.13 11.60
C MET A 12 47.05 -13.91 10.73
N LYS A 13 48.05 -13.28 10.11
CA LYS A 13 47.80 -12.18 9.17
C LYS A 13 46.97 -12.62 7.97
N ASN A 14 47.27 -13.77 7.37
CA ASN A 14 46.47 -14.28 6.25
C ASN A 14 45.05 -14.65 6.66
N LYS A 15 44.82 -15.24 7.83
CA LYS A 15 43.46 -15.50 8.35
C LYS A 15 42.70 -14.22 8.63
N PHE A 16 43.37 -13.18 9.13
CA PHE A 16 42.76 -11.88 9.39
C PHE A 16 42.35 -11.19 8.09
N TRP A 17 43.19 -11.23 7.05
CA TRP A 17 42.86 -10.68 5.74
C TRP A 17 41.74 -11.46 5.01
N ILE A 18 41.68 -12.78 5.13
CA ILE A 18 40.59 -13.61 4.59
C ILE A 18 39.30 -13.31 5.32
N PHE A 19 39.31 -13.12 6.63
CA PHE A 19 38.15 -12.76 7.41
C PHE A 19 37.66 -11.33 7.08
N LEU A 20 38.56 -10.38 6.88
CA LEU A 20 38.23 -9.00 6.49
C LEU A 20 37.64 -8.95 5.07
N MET A 21 38.14 -9.72 4.12
CA MET A 21 37.59 -9.82 2.77
C MET A 21 36.23 -10.54 2.75
N SER A 22 36.02 -11.53 3.60
CA SER A 22 34.70 -12.21 3.69
C SER A 22 33.64 -11.35 4.32
N THR A 23 33.98 -10.45 5.25
CA THR A 23 33.04 -9.47 5.82
C THR A 23 32.72 -8.32 4.84
N LEU A 24 33.65 -7.96 3.96
CA LEU A 24 33.41 -6.95 2.93
C LEU A 24 32.50 -7.47 1.79
N LEU A 25 32.57 -8.77 1.49
CA LEU A 25 31.70 -9.42 0.49
C LEU A 25 30.28 -9.71 0.98
N LEU A 26 30.05 -9.68 2.30
CA LEU A 26 28.73 -9.86 2.90
C LEU A 26 27.93 -8.54 3.06
N SER A 27 28.54 -7.38 2.79
CA SER A 27 27.88 -6.08 2.90
C SER A 27 27.29 -5.56 1.59
N GLU A 28 27.51 -6.23 0.48
CA GLU A 28 26.77 -6.03 -0.78
C GLU A 28 25.57 -7.00 -0.90
N ALA A 29 24.81 -7.17 0.16
CA ALA A 29 23.40 -7.48 -0.01
C ALA A 29 22.81 -6.25 -0.71
N ALA A 30 22.76 -6.32 -2.04
CA ALA A 30 22.15 -5.30 -2.88
C ALA A 30 20.82 -4.92 -2.24
N MET A 31 20.73 -3.73 -1.71
CA MET A 31 19.43 -3.11 -1.41
C MET A 31 18.77 -2.99 -2.78
N ALA A 32 17.93 -3.97 -3.12
CA ALA A 32 17.16 -3.89 -4.34
C ALA A 32 16.44 -2.55 -4.29
N GLU A 33 16.73 -1.70 -5.26
CA GLU A 33 16.12 -0.39 -5.38
C GLU A 33 14.61 -0.60 -5.40
N ALA A 34 13.89 0.08 -4.48
CA ALA A 34 12.45 -0.08 -4.38
C ALA A 34 11.81 0.32 -5.71
N VAL A 35 11.03 -0.56 -6.31
CA VAL A 35 10.30 -0.26 -7.54
C VAL A 35 9.27 0.81 -7.25
N VAL A 36 9.43 1.99 -7.86
CA VAL A 36 8.53 3.13 -7.70
C VAL A 36 7.82 3.42 -9.02
N LYS A 37 6.50 3.50 -8.97
CA LYS A 37 5.64 3.84 -10.10
C LYS A 37 5.00 5.21 -9.86
N LYS A 38 5.36 6.22 -10.64
CA LYS A 38 4.68 7.51 -10.64
C LYS A 38 3.29 7.36 -11.27
N LEU A 39 2.30 8.00 -10.65
CA LEU A 39 0.94 8.05 -11.16
C LEU A 39 0.70 9.36 -11.92
N PRO A 40 -0.20 9.39 -12.90
CA PRO A 40 -0.65 10.62 -13.53
C PRO A 40 -1.24 11.60 -12.50
N VAL A 41 -1.18 12.89 -12.80
CA VAL A 41 -1.82 13.92 -11.95
C VAL A 41 -3.34 13.64 -11.90
N PRO A 42 -3.95 13.54 -10.70
CA PRO A 42 -5.37 13.27 -10.60
C PRO A 42 -6.21 14.44 -11.16
N VAL A 43 -7.27 14.12 -11.88
CA VAL A 43 -8.26 15.12 -12.32
C VAL A 43 -9.22 15.41 -11.16
N VAL A 44 -9.10 16.59 -10.59
CA VAL A 44 -9.83 16.98 -9.36
C VAL A 44 -11.10 17.80 -9.62
N ALA A 45 -11.50 17.92 -10.88
CA ALA A 45 -12.69 18.67 -11.29
C ALA A 45 -13.66 17.79 -12.09
N GLY A 46 -14.94 18.12 -12.05
CA GLY A 46 -16.00 17.39 -12.77
C GLY A 46 -16.63 16.29 -11.90
N GLY A 47 -17.27 15.33 -12.57
CA GLY A 47 -18.08 14.29 -11.93
C GLY A 47 -19.55 14.72 -11.74
N LYS A 48 -20.33 13.85 -11.09
CA LYS A 48 -21.74 14.13 -10.75
C LYS A 48 -21.84 15.14 -9.59
N PRO A 49 -22.93 15.91 -9.52
CA PRO A 49 -23.20 16.76 -8.37
C PRO A 49 -23.16 15.97 -7.05
N LEU A 50 -22.62 16.58 -5.99
CA LEU A 50 -22.38 15.90 -4.71
C LEU A 50 -23.64 15.24 -4.14
N MET A 51 -24.79 15.94 -4.13
CA MET A 51 -26.02 15.42 -3.54
C MET A 51 -26.58 14.23 -4.34
N GLU A 52 -26.45 14.25 -5.66
CA GLU A 52 -26.79 13.15 -6.55
C GLU A 52 -25.88 11.94 -6.25
N THR A 53 -24.57 12.17 -6.19
CA THR A 53 -23.56 11.15 -5.87
C THR A 53 -23.83 10.48 -4.51
N ILE A 54 -24.17 11.27 -3.47
CA ILE A 54 -24.52 10.73 -2.14
C ILE A 54 -25.79 9.85 -2.24
N GLY A 55 -26.79 10.27 -3.00
CA GLY A 55 -28.03 9.51 -3.19
C GLY A 55 -27.82 8.19 -3.94
N GLU A 56 -26.87 8.14 -4.87
CA GLU A 56 -26.59 6.97 -5.69
C GLU A 56 -25.57 6.01 -5.05
N ARG A 57 -24.71 6.51 -4.15
CA ARG A 57 -23.66 5.69 -3.52
C ARG A 57 -24.28 4.50 -2.78
N LYS A 58 -23.95 3.31 -3.19
CA LYS A 58 -24.38 2.05 -2.57
C LYS A 58 -23.23 1.02 -2.59
N THR A 59 -23.33 0.00 -1.77
CA THR A 59 -22.44 -1.16 -1.82
C THR A 59 -22.82 -2.03 -3.00
N ILE A 60 -21.88 -2.28 -3.93
CA ILE A 60 -22.07 -3.16 -5.08
C ILE A 60 -21.04 -4.28 -5.00
N ARG A 61 -21.48 -5.53 -5.13
CA ARG A 61 -20.69 -6.76 -5.03
C ARG A 61 -20.62 -7.53 -6.35
N GLU A 62 -20.70 -6.81 -7.43
CA GLU A 62 -20.57 -7.32 -8.79
C GLU A 62 -19.40 -6.58 -9.44
N PHE A 63 -18.43 -7.31 -9.98
CA PHE A 63 -17.26 -6.72 -10.59
C PHE A 63 -17.00 -7.41 -11.94
N LYS A 64 -16.45 -6.65 -12.87
CA LYS A 64 -15.92 -7.16 -14.13
C LYS A 64 -14.42 -7.34 -14.01
N ALA A 65 -13.87 -8.36 -14.63
CA ALA A 65 -12.43 -8.57 -14.75
C ALA A 65 -11.80 -7.53 -15.71
N GLN A 66 -12.03 -6.26 -15.43
CA GLN A 66 -11.56 -5.11 -16.19
C GLN A 66 -10.56 -4.33 -15.36
N ASN A 67 -9.36 -4.10 -15.89
CA ASN A 67 -8.34 -3.34 -15.19
C ASN A 67 -8.78 -1.90 -14.94
N VAL A 68 -8.37 -1.37 -13.81
CA VAL A 68 -8.39 0.05 -13.48
C VAL A 68 -7.10 0.66 -14.00
N ASP A 69 -7.20 1.63 -14.92
CA ASP A 69 -6.04 2.32 -15.47
C ASP A 69 -5.37 3.24 -14.44
N ASP A 70 -4.15 3.70 -14.73
CA ASP A 70 -3.36 4.49 -13.81
C ASP A 70 -3.95 5.87 -13.54
N GLN A 71 -4.69 6.46 -14.48
CA GLN A 71 -5.37 7.75 -14.27
C GLN A 71 -6.51 7.59 -13.27
N THR A 72 -7.35 6.60 -13.48
CA THR A 72 -8.45 6.25 -12.56
C THR A 72 -7.92 5.86 -11.18
N LEU A 73 -6.84 5.07 -11.13
CA LEU A 73 -6.19 4.68 -9.87
C LEU A 73 -5.64 5.90 -9.12
N SER A 74 -5.02 6.84 -9.84
CA SER A 74 -4.52 8.10 -9.25
C SER A 74 -5.64 8.90 -8.61
N GLU A 75 -6.79 9.03 -9.29
CA GLU A 75 -7.96 9.73 -8.78
C GLU A 75 -8.54 9.03 -7.55
N ILE A 76 -8.65 7.69 -7.56
CA ILE A 76 -9.09 6.87 -6.42
C ILE A 76 -8.20 7.11 -5.20
N LEU A 77 -6.89 7.09 -5.37
CA LEU A 77 -5.94 7.26 -4.29
C LEU A 77 -5.92 8.69 -3.77
N TRP A 78 -6.05 9.66 -4.67
CA TRP A 78 -6.15 11.06 -4.27
C TRP A 78 -7.41 11.33 -3.43
N VAL A 79 -8.58 10.84 -3.81
CA VAL A 79 -9.79 11.03 -2.99
C VAL A 79 -9.71 10.25 -1.67
N ALA A 80 -9.01 9.12 -1.64
CA ALA A 80 -8.81 8.31 -0.45
C ALA A 80 -7.94 9.04 0.60
N PHE A 81 -6.74 9.48 0.21
CA PHE A 81 -5.77 10.04 1.15
C PHE A 81 -4.72 10.95 0.48
N GLY A 82 -5.06 11.57 -0.64
CA GLY A 82 -4.19 12.51 -1.35
C GLY A 82 -3.94 13.80 -0.59
N ILE A 83 -3.12 14.67 -1.18
CA ILE A 83 -2.88 16.02 -0.67
C ILE A 83 -3.79 16.99 -1.41
N SER A 84 -4.54 17.81 -0.67
CA SER A 84 -5.43 18.83 -1.20
C SER A 84 -4.85 20.23 -1.00
N HIS A 85 -5.39 21.02 -0.08
CA HIS A 85 -4.98 22.39 0.21
C HIS A 85 -3.97 22.41 1.36
N ASP A 86 -3.01 23.32 1.32
CA ASP A 86 -2.06 23.60 2.40
C ASP A 86 -1.35 22.36 2.98
N GLY A 87 -1.05 21.36 2.14
CA GLY A 87 -0.44 20.09 2.55
C GLY A 87 -1.34 19.21 3.42
N LYS A 88 -2.64 19.48 3.46
CA LYS A 88 -3.62 18.66 4.18
C LYS A 88 -4.10 17.50 3.31
N ARG A 89 -4.55 16.44 3.99
CA ARG A 89 -5.16 15.28 3.30
C ARG A 89 -6.55 15.62 2.78
N THR A 90 -7.00 14.87 1.79
CA THR A 90 -8.38 14.95 1.27
C THR A 90 -9.44 14.52 2.28
N ILE A 91 -9.03 13.93 3.39
CA ILE A 91 -9.86 13.57 4.54
C ILE A 91 -9.41 14.31 5.80
N PRO A 92 -10.30 14.58 6.78
CA PRO A 92 -9.90 15.05 8.09
C PRO A 92 -9.10 13.96 8.83
N THR A 93 -8.07 14.38 9.56
CA THR A 93 -7.35 13.48 10.47
C THR A 93 -7.28 14.09 11.86
N ALA A 94 -7.50 13.27 12.90
CA ALA A 94 -7.44 13.72 14.28
C ALA A 94 -6.08 14.36 14.57
N MET A 95 -6.08 15.54 15.19
CA MET A 95 -4.87 16.29 15.54
C MET A 95 -3.88 16.48 14.36
N ASN A 96 -4.39 16.45 13.13
CA ASN A 96 -3.58 16.51 11.92
C ASN A 96 -2.48 15.42 11.84
N GLN A 97 -2.74 14.23 12.37
CA GLN A 97 -1.76 13.13 12.40
C GLN A 97 -1.35 12.65 11.03
N GLN A 98 -2.25 12.66 10.06
CA GLN A 98 -2.00 12.24 8.66
C GLN A 98 -1.31 10.87 8.52
N ASN A 99 -1.55 9.95 9.47
CA ASN A 99 -0.82 8.70 9.66
C ASN A 99 -1.52 7.45 9.09
N LEU A 100 -2.60 7.61 8.34
CA LEU A 100 -3.21 6.49 7.62
C LEU A 100 -2.30 6.10 6.44
N LYS A 101 -2.03 4.80 6.27
CA LYS A 101 -1.38 4.24 5.08
C LYS A 101 -2.44 3.61 4.17
N VAL A 102 -2.31 3.80 2.88
CA VAL A 102 -3.19 3.19 1.87
C VAL A 102 -2.35 2.28 0.99
N TYR A 103 -2.62 0.99 1.05
CA TYR A 103 -2.00 0.00 0.17
C TYR A 103 -2.95 -0.33 -0.98
N VAL A 104 -2.38 -0.57 -2.14
CA VAL A 104 -3.08 -1.03 -3.35
C VAL A 104 -2.67 -2.46 -3.61
N VAL A 105 -3.63 -3.38 -3.60
CA VAL A 105 -3.41 -4.79 -3.94
C VAL A 105 -4.05 -5.08 -5.28
N ARG A 106 -3.21 -5.52 -6.22
CA ARG A 106 -3.57 -5.89 -7.59
C ARG A 106 -2.96 -7.24 -7.95
N ASN A 107 -3.23 -7.73 -9.15
CA ASN A 107 -2.63 -8.97 -9.67
C ASN A 107 -1.11 -8.87 -9.90
N ASP A 108 -0.58 -7.66 -10.08
CA ASP A 108 0.85 -7.37 -10.28
C ASP A 108 1.60 -7.07 -8.98
N GLY A 109 0.96 -7.27 -7.82
CA GLY A 109 1.58 -7.10 -6.51
C GLY A 109 0.83 -6.20 -5.55
N ALA A 110 1.51 -5.85 -4.46
CA ALA A 110 1.02 -4.88 -3.48
C ALA A 110 1.94 -3.65 -3.43
N TRP A 111 1.31 -2.49 -3.31
CA TRP A 111 1.95 -1.20 -3.45
C TRP A 111 1.52 -0.27 -2.30
N LEU A 112 2.45 0.51 -1.77
CA LEU A 112 2.15 1.58 -0.80
C LEU A 112 2.02 2.92 -1.54
N TYR A 113 0.93 3.63 -1.30
CA TYR A 113 0.70 4.96 -1.87
C TYR A 113 1.47 6.04 -1.12
N ASP A 114 2.26 6.81 -1.85
CA ASP A 114 2.88 8.05 -1.41
C ASP A 114 2.09 9.24 -2.01
N ALA A 115 1.38 9.95 -1.14
CA ALA A 115 0.56 11.07 -1.56
C ALA A 115 1.37 12.34 -1.87
N ALA A 116 2.57 12.51 -1.29
CA ALA A 116 3.43 13.66 -1.56
C ALA A 116 3.99 13.60 -2.98
N GLU A 117 4.38 12.41 -3.39
CA GLU A 117 4.96 12.14 -4.70
C GLU A 117 3.94 11.68 -5.74
N ASN A 118 2.68 11.46 -5.34
CA ASN A 118 1.65 10.80 -6.13
C ASN A 118 2.18 9.55 -6.83
N SER A 119 2.72 8.63 -6.04
CA SER A 119 3.41 7.44 -6.53
C SER A 119 3.05 6.20 -5.72
N LEU A 120 3.40 5.05 -6.28
CA LEU A 120 3.28 3.75 -5.66
C LEU A 120 4.67 3.15 -5.47
N THR A 121 5.00 2.77 -4.24
CA THR A 121 6.20 1.97 -3.95
C THR A 121 5.82 0.52 -3.82
N GLN A 122 6.45 -0.37 -4.59
CA GLN A 122 6.16 -1.79 -4.53
C GLN A 122 6.62 -2.39 -3.21
N VAL A 123 5.69 -3.02 -2.49
CA VAL A 123 5.95 -3.76 -1.25
C VAL A 123 6.32 -5.21 -1.58
N THR A 124 5.59 -5.80 -2.53
CA THR A 124 5.86 -7.13 -3.06
C THR A 124 5.31 -7.26 -4.48
N ALA A 125 5.97 -8.06 -5.31
CA ALA A 125 5.47 -8.46 -6.63
C ALA A 125 4.50 -9.64 -6.55
N GLU A 126 4.32 -10.26 -5.38
CA GLU A 126 3.39 -11.36 -5.19
C GLU A 126 1.94 -10.87 -5.32
N ASN A 127 1.11 -11.62 -6.03
CA ASN A 127 -0.32 -11.38 -6.09
C ASN A 127 -0.99 -11.70 -4.75
N LEU A 128 -1.31 -10.68 -3.97
CA LEU A 128 -1.97 -10.83 -2.67
C LEU A 128 -3.51 -10.83 -2.74
N GLN A 129 -4.12 -10.70 -3.93
CA GLN A 129 -5.59 -10.72 -4.06
C GLN A 129 -6.25 -11.98 -3.45
N PRO A 130 -5.64 -13.20 -3.54
CA PRO A 130 -6.19 -14.39 -2.88
C PRO A 130 -6.40 -14.26 -1.38
N LEU A 131 -5.65 -13.40 -0.66
CA LEU A 131 -5.85 -13.14 0.76
C LEU A 131 -7.19 -12.43 1.05
N PHE A 132 -7.75 -11.76 0.06
CA PHE A 132 -9.01 -11.03 0.14
C PHE A 132 -10.17 -11.78 -0.54
N ALA A 133 -9.89 -12.84 -1.30
CA ALA A 133 -10.88 -13.62 -2.06
C ALA A 133 -11.69 -14.60 -1.18
N THR A 134 -12.13 -14.15 -0.02
CA THR A 134 -12.92 -14.92 0.96
C THR A 134 -14.41 -15.04 0.60
N GLN A 135 -14.85 -14.37 -0.44
CA GLN A 135 -16.22 -14.38 -0.98
C GLN A 135 -16.16 -14.40 -2.51
N ASP A 136 -17.10 -15.07 -3.16
CA ASP A 136 -17.04 -15.38 -4.61
C ASP A 136 -16.92 -14.13 -5.51
N PHE A 137 -17.61 -13.04 -5.19
CA PHE A 137 -17.55 -11.81 -5.98
C PHE A 137 -16.17 -11.13 -5.99
N MET A 138 -15.26 -11.55 -5.10
CA MET A 138 -13.91 -11.00 -5.02
C MET A 138 -12.97 -11.50 -6.10
N LYS A 139 -13.33 -12.56 -6.83
CA LYS A 139 -12.47 -13.18 -7.86
C LYS A 139 -12.15 -12.24 -9.02
N ASP A 140 -13.11 -11.36 -9.38
CA ASP A 140 -13.01 -10.45 -10.51
C ASP A 140 -12.66 -9.01 -10.09
N VAL A 141 -12.36 -8.78 -8.81
CA VAL A 141 -12.00 -7.46 -8.30
C VAL A 141 -10.61 -7.06 -8.80
N PRO A 142 -10.48 -5.98 -9.59
CA PRO A 142 -9.19 -5.57 -10.14
C PRO A 142 -8.28 -4.88 -9.11
N VAL A 143 -8.87 -4.18 -8.14
CA VAL A 143 -8.15 -3.39 -7.12
C VAL A 143 -8.78 -3.58 -5.75
N ASN A 144 -7.95 -3.92 -4.76
CA ASN A 144 -8.28 -3.81 -3.35
C ASN A 144 -7.43 -2.70 -2.71
N LEU A 145 -8.06 -1.69 -2.14
CA LEU A 145 -7.40 -0.77 -1.23
C LEU A 145 -7.39 -1.39 0.16
N VAL A 146 -6.26 -1.28 0.87
CA VAL A 146 -6.15 -1.72 2.26
C VAL A 146 -5.75 -0.52 3.09
N TYR A 147 -6.59 -0.17 4.05
CA TYR A 147 -6.37 0.96 4.95
C TYR A 147 -5.68 0.46 6.21
N VAL A 148 -4.50 1.01 6.49
CA VAL A 148 -3.63 0.56 7.58
C VAL A 148 -3.35 1.71 8.53
N GLY A 149 -3.33 1.42 9.81
CA GLY A 149 -2.98 2.40 10.85
C GLY A 149 -2.63 1.72 12.16
N SER A 150 -1.99 2.48 13.06
CA SER A 150 -1.50 2.03 14.36
C SER A 150 -2.30 2.57 15.54
N ASP A 151 -3.10 3.61 15.35
CA ASP A 151 -3.93 4.19 16.43
C ASP A 151 -5.29 3.48 16.48
N GLU A 152 -5.57 2.83 17.62
CA GLU A 152 -6.81 2.06 17.79
C GLU A 152 -8.07 2.93 17.77
N LYS A 153 -7.98 4.17 18.23
CA LYS A 153 -9.10 5.10 18.34
C LYS A 153 -9.34 5.84 17.03
N TYR A 154 -8.29 6.42 16.45
CA TYR A 154 -8.44 7.36 15.34
C TYR A 154 -8.25 6.74 13.96
N SER A 155 -7.41 5.69 13.81
CA SER A 155 -7.19 5.07 12.51
C SER A 155 -8.48 4.51 11.88
N PRO A 156 -9.42 3.87 12.63
CA PRO A 156 -10.69 3.47 12.06
C PRO A 156 -11.57 4.65 11.58
N MET A 157 -11.51 5.80 12.27
CA MET A 157 -12.24 7.02 11.86
C MET A 157 -11.65 7.59 10.56
N HIS A 158 -10.31 7.62 10.46
CA HIS A 158 -9.62 8.07 9.24
C HIS A 158 -9.90 7.13 8.07
N ALA A 159 -9.84 5.81 8.28
CA ALA A 159 -10.22 4.83 7.27
C ALA A 159 -11.68 5.00 6.82
N GLY A 160 -12.59 5.27 7.76
CA GLY A 160 -14.00 5.56 7.49
C GLY A 160 -14.19 6.75 6.55
N SER A 161 -13.47 7.84 6.80
CA SER A 161 -13.49 9.04 5.94
C SER A 161 -12.90 8.73 4.55
N ALA A 162 -11.80 7.97 4.49
CA ALA A 162 -11.13 7.60 3.23
C ALA A 162 -12.02 6.73 2.35
N TYR A 163 -12.54 5.62 2.89
CA TYR A 163 -13.37 4.72 2.09
C TYR A 163 -14.72 5.34 1.68
N GLN A 164 -15.25 6.28 2.46
CA GLN A 164 -16.43 7.02 2.06
C GLN A 164 -16.17 7.90 0.84
N ASN A 165 -15.04 8.63 0.81
CA ASN A 165 -14.65 9.42 -0.36
C ASN A 165 -14.49 8.54 -1.60
N VAL A 166 -13.83 7.38 -1.47
CA VAL A 166 -13.69 6.42 -2.58
C VAL A 166 -15.05 5.88 -3.02
N GLY A 167 -15.96 5.62 -2.08
CA GLY A 167 -17.32 5.19 -2.39
C GLY A 167 -18.12 6.26 -3.18
N LEU A 168 -17.97 7.53 -2.82
CA LEU A 168 -18.58 8.65 -3.56
C LEU A 168 -17.94 8.80 -4.95
N TYR A 169 -16.61 8.73 -5.04
CA TYR A 169 -15.93 8.74 -6.33
C TYR A 169 -16.42 7.61 -7.24
N ALA A 170 -16.50 6.38 -6.71
CA ALA A 170 -17.02 5.23 -7.45
C ALA A 170 -18.44 5.49 -7.99
N ALA A 171 -19.36 5.98 -7.15
CA ALA A 171 -20.71 6.32 -7.57
C ALA A 171 -20.73 7.41 -8.66
N SER A 172 -19.88 8.44 -8.52
CA SER A 172 -19.76 9.52 -9.51
C SER A 172 -19.26 9.05 -10.88
N LYS A 173 -18.42 8.03 -10.91
CA LYS A 173 -17.81 7.47 -12.13
C LYS A 173 -18.54 6.23 -12.66
N GLY A 174 -19.61 5.76 -11.99
CA GLY A 174 -20.31 4.52 -12.36
C GLY A 174 -19.49 3.26 -12.07
N MET A 175 -18.54 3.35 -11.16
CA MET A 175 -17.75 2.21 -10.67
C MET A 175 -18.46 1.49 -9.52
N HIS A 176 -18.07 0.26 -9.26
CA HIS A 176 -18.54 -0.56 -8.16
C HIS A 176 -17.58 -0.53 -6.99
N SER A 177 -18.10 -0.53 -5.77
CA SER A 177 -17.26 -0.49 -4.56
C SER A 177 -17.92 -1.18 -3.38
N VAL A 178 -17.11 -1.90 -2.58
CA VAL A 178 -17.54 -2.50 -1.31
C VAL A 178 -16.42 -2.47 -0.28
N VAL A 179 -16.73 -2.00 0.92
CA VAL A 179 -15.83 -2.03 2.08
C VAL A 179 -16.01 -3.34 2.84
N ARG A 180 -14.90 -3.96 3.27
CA ARG A 180 -14.89 -5.28 3.89
C ARG A 180 -13.89 -5.35 5.04
N GLY A 181 -14.32 -5.99 6.15
CA GLY A 181 -13.44 -6.41 7.25
C GLY A 181 -13.19 -7.93 7.27
N TYR A 182 -13.72 -8.69 6.30
CA TYR A 182 -13.64 -10.16 6.29
C TYR A 182 -12.42 -10.64 5.52
N PHE A 183 -11.28 -10.60 6.19
CA PHE A 183 -9.97 -11.15 5.75
C PHE A 183 -9.12 -11.47 6.99
N ASP A 184 -8.08 -12.29 6.81
CA ASP A 184 -7.14 -12.65 7.87
C ASP A 184 -6.13 -11.51 8.08
N ASN A 185 -6.27 -10.77 9.18
CA ASN A 185 -5.43 -9.62 9.50
C ASN A 185 -3.95 -9.99 9.66
N ASP A 186 -3.64 -11.12 10.29
CA ASP A 186 -2.26 -11.52 10.57
C ASP A 186 -1.53 -11.89 9.26
N ARG A 187 -2.23 -12.61 8.38
CA ARG A 187 -1.70 -12.95 7.05
C ARG A 187 -1.49 -11.71 6.19
N VAL A 188 -2.43 -10.77 6.22
CA VAL A 188 -2.32 -9.50 5.48
C VAL A 188 -1.20 -8.66 6.05
N ALA A 189 -1.09 -8.51 7.37
CA ALA A 189 -0.02 -7.76 8.02
C ALA A 189 1.37 -8.31 7.65
N LYS A 190 1.52 -9.63 7.68
CA LYS A 190 2.77 -10.30 7.27
C LYS A 190 3.07 -10.08 5.79
N ALA A 191 2.09 -10.24 4.91
CA ALA A 191 2.27 -10.11 3.46
C ALA A 191 2.58 -8.68 3.02
N LEU A 192 2.05 -7.68 3.72
CA LEU A 192 2.31 -6.27 3.48
C LEU A 192 3.54 -5.73 4.25
N ASN A 193 4.25 -6.58 5.00
CA ASN A 193 5.38 -6.19 5.85
C ASN A 193 5.04 -5.00 6.77
N LEU A 194 3.86 -5.05 7.43
CA LEU A 194 3.44 -3.97 8.30
C LEU A 194 4.37 -3.82 9.50
N GLU A 195 4.60 -2.57 9.91
CA GLU A 195 5.42 -2.24 11.06
C GLU A 195 4.75 -2.70 12.37
N ASN A 196 5.55 -2.85 13.43
CA ASN A 196 5.04 -3.27 14.73
C ASN A 196 3.99 -2.26 15.24
N GLY A 197 2.82 -2.76 15.61
CA GLY A 197 1.67 -1.96 16.04
C GLY A 197 0.74 -1.50 14.91
N GLU A 198 1.11 -1.69 13.65
CA GLU A 198 0.22 -1.41 12.52
C GLU A 198 -0.71 -2.61 12.26
N ARG A 199 -1.92 -2.30 11.81
CA ARG A 199 -2.90 -3.31 11.40
C ARG A 199 -3.71 -2.87 10.18
N ALA A 200 -4.12 -3.82 9.37
CA ALA A 200 -5.14 -3.59 8.35
C ALA A 200 -6.50 -3.38 9.04
N ILE A 201 -7.11 -2.23 8.83
CA ILE A 201 -8.38 -1.84 9.46
C ILE A 201 -9.55 -2.41 8.68
N VAL A 202 -9.60 -2.08 7.39
CA VAL A 202 -10.57 -2.58 6.41
C VAL A 202 -9.91 -2.65 5.04
N SER A 203 -10.49 -3.45 4.14
CA SER A 203 -10.21 -3.38 2.71
C SER A 203 -11.40 -2.77 1.96
N GLN A 204 -11.14 -2.22 0.79
CA GLN A 204 -12.17 -1.74 -0.12
C GLN A 204 -11.90 -2.25 -1.52
N ALA A 205 -12.77 -3.13 -2.01
CA ALA A 205 -12.77 -3.54 -3.40
C ALA A 205 -13.34 -2.42 -4.27
N ILE A 206 -12.69 -2.13 -5.40
CA ILE A 206 -13.14 -1.15 -6.37
C ILE A 206 -12.83 -1.62 -7.79
N GLY A 207 -13.76 -1.39 -8.72
CA GLY A 207 -13.69 -1.80 -10.11
C GLY A 207 -14.93 -1.39 -10.90
N TRP A 208 -15.17 -2.06 -12.01
CA TRP A 208 -16.31 -1.85 -12.91
C TRP A 208 -17.34 -2.97 -12.80
#